data_d2e3fb1c11069e848702ed5176d336ec
#
_entry.id   d2e3fb1c11069e848702ed5176d336ec
#
_cell.length_a   1.000
_cell.length_b   1.000
_cell.length_c   1.000
_cell.angle_alpha   90.00
_cell.angle_beta   90.00
_cell.angle_gamma   90.00
#
_symmetry.space_group_name_H-M   'P 1'
#
loop_
_entity.id
_entity.type
_entity.pdbx_description
1 polymer ?
#
loop_
_entity_poly.entity_id
_entity_poly.type
_entity_poly.pdbx_seq_one_letter_code
_entity_poly.pdbx_strand_id
1 'polypeptide(L)'
;MGYISTIKAAVQLFPFLAFLLTLPYMILNYRKYGSVNKLRVLIFYSFMLYLMTVYLLVILPLPDPSKIHTSYSEMVNLHPFAFVVDFFKESPFDLAQTGTWIQALKHPTFYVPAFNVLMLIPFGMYLRYYFKCGFKKTILLTALFSLFLELTQLSGLYFMYPGPYRLADVDDIIQNTTGGGVGYLLGWFLVWLLPTRDEIDEHSFRVGTRVSGFRMGLAFLIDFVMLSLLYALIQRLEMI
;
A
#
# COMPACT_ATOMS: atom_id res chain seq x y z
N MET A 1 10.42 -17.90 -6.61
CA MET A 1 11.08 -16.79 -5.88
C MET A 1 10.62 -16.84 -4.43
N GLY A 2 11.52 -16.67 -3.46
CA GLY A 2 11.11 -16.62 -2.04
C GLY A 2 10.63 -15.20 -1.67
N TYR A 3 9.92 -15.04 -0.57
CA TYR A 3 9.44 -13.75 -0.05
C TYR A 3 10.53 -12.66 -0.01
N ILE A 4 11.76 -13.03 0.35
CA ILE A 4 12.91 -12.11 0.42
C ILE A 4 13.25 -11.52 -0.95
N SER A 5 13.20 -12.31 -2.03
CA SER A 5 13.48 -11.80 -3.39
C SER A 5 12.41 -10.84 -3.86
N THR A 6 11.15 -11.06 -3.49
CA THR A 6 10.03 -10.17 -3.79
C THR A 6 10.16 -8.84 -3.06
N ILE A 7 10.52 -8.87 -1.77
CA ILE A 7 10.78 -7.64 -1.00
C ILE A 7 11.96 -6.86 -1.59
N LYS A 8 13.04 -7.55 -1.99
CA LYS A 8 14.16 -6.90 -2.69
C LYS A 8 13.72 -6.22 -3.99
N ALA A 9 12.89 -6.88 -4.79
CA ALA A 9 12.34 -6.30 -6.01
C ALA A 9 11.50 -5.04 -5.72
N ALA A 10 10.68 -5.06 -4.67
CA ALA A 10 9.93 -3.89 -4.22
C ALA A 10 10.86 -2.72 -3.86
N VAL A 11 11.89 -2.97 -3.07
CA VAL A 11 12.88 -1.95 -2.67
C VAL A 11 13.64 -1.40 -3.87
N GLN A 12 13.97 -2.22 -4.87
CA GLN A 12 14.66 -1.79 -6.08
C GLN A 12 13.78 -0.96 -7.02
N LEU A 13 12.48 -1.30 -7.12
CA LEU A 13 11.53 -0.56 -7.96
C LEU A 13 11.01 0.71 -7.29
N PHE A 14 11.04 0.76 -5.96
CA PHE A 14 10.49 1.89 -5.19
C PHE A 14 11.09 3.26 -5.56
N PRO A 15 12.39 3.45 -5.81
CA PRO A 15 12.93 4.74 -6.21
C PRO A 15 12.29 5.33 -7.47
N PHE A 16 11.93 4.48 -8.44
CA PHE A 16 11.24 4.91 -9.67
C PHE A 16 9.82 5.37 -9.37
N LEU A 17 9.09 4.62 -8.56
CA LEU A 17 7.75 5.00 -8.10
C LEU A 17 7.81 6.29 -7.26
N ALA A 18 8.76 6.38 -6.34
CA ALA A 18 8.96 7.57 -5.52
C ALA A 18 9.27 8.79 -6.38
N PHE A 19 10.15 8.67 -7.37
CA PHE A 19 10.48 9.76 -8.31
C PHE A 19 9.22 10.25 -9.05
N LEU A 20 8.42 9.33 -9.58
CA LEU A 20 7.19 9.66 -10.30
C LEU A 20 6.17 10.39 -9.41
N LEU A 21 6.04 9.96 -8.15
CA LEU A 21 5.06 10.52 -7.21
C LEU A 21 5.55 11.77 -6.49
N THR A 22 6.88 12.03 -6.44
CA THR A 22 7.45 13.14 -5.67
C THR A 22 6.91 14.49 -6.12
N LEU A 23 6.94 14.77 -7.42
CA LEU A 23 6.54 16.08 -7.93
C LEU A 23 5.06 16.37 -7.69
N PRO A 24 4.11 15.51 -8.07
CA PRO A 24 2.69 15.72 -7.77
C PRO A 24 2.44 15.86 -6.26
N TYR A 25 3.06 15.00 -5.44
CA TYR A 25 2.90 15.02 -4.01
C TYR A 25 3.40 16.34 -3.39
N MET A 26 4.57 16.81 -3.80
CA MET A 26 5.12 18.08 -3.33
C MET A 26 4.26 19.27 -3.74
N ILE A 27 3.79 19.32 -4.98
CA ILE A 27 2.90 20.38 -5.48
C ILE A 27 1.61 20.43 -4.64
N LEU A 28 0.95 19.29 -4.43
CA LEU A 28 -0.27 19.20 -3.65
C LEU A 28 -0.07 19.65 -2.19
N ASN A 29 1.03 19.20 -1.55
CA ASN A 29 1.32 19.60 -0.18
C ASN A 29 1.68 21.09 -0.07
N TYR A 30 2.48 21.59 -0.99
CA TYR A 30 2.85 23.00 -0.99
C TYR A 30 1.66 23.92 -1.24
N ARG A 31 0.78 23.58 -2.22
CA ARG A 31 -0.46 24.33 -2.47
C ARG A 31 -1.39 24.34 -1.26
N LYS A 32 -1.47 23.21 -0.54
CA LYS A 32 -2.41 23.09 0.60
C LYS A 32 -1.87 23.70 1.89
N TYR A 33 -0.58 23.54 2.18
CA TYR A 33 0.00 23.86 3.50
C TYR A 33 1.07 24.96 3.43
N GLY A 34 1.51 25.37 2.24
CA GLY A 34 2.62 26.30 2.06
C GLY A 34 3.99 25.74 2.48
N SER A 35 4.05 24.48 2.90
CA SER A 35 5.28 23.82 3.34
C SER A 35 5.20 22.30 3.12
N VAL A 36 6.37 21.64 3.18
CA VAL A 36 6.48 20.19 3.13
C VAL A 36 6.98 19.68 4.48
N ASN A 37 6.18 18.86 5.15
CA ASN A 37 6.51 18.27 6.45
C ASN A 37 7.23 16.92 6.26
N LYS A 38 8.41 16.77 6.88
CA LYS A 38 9.25 15.56 6.76
C LYS A 38 8.54 14.29 7.23
N LEU A 39 7.80 14.35 8.35
CA LEU A 39 7.08 13.20 8.87
C LEU A 39 5.94 12.78 7.94
N ARG A 40 5.21 13.73 7.37
CA ARG A 40 4.17 13.45 6.36
C ARG A 40 4.77 12.78 5.12
N VAL A 41 5.92 13.26 4.65
CA VAL A 41 6.67 12.66 3.54
C VAL A 41 7.03 11.21 3.87
N LEU A 42 7.60 10.98 5.05
CA LEU A 42 7.99 9.63 5.52
C LEU A 42 6.78 8.68 5.56
N ILE A 43 5.65 9.11 6.15
CA ILE A 43 4.42 8.31 6.22
C ILE A 43 3.89 8.00 4.81
N PHE A 44 3.87 8.97 3.92
CA PHE A 44 3.41 8.77 2.54
C PHE A 44 4.27 7.75 1.78
N TYR A 45 5.60 7.92 1.80
CA TYR A 45 6.47 7.00 1.06
C TYR A 45 6.55 5.61 1.71
N SER A 46 6.50 5.51 3.04
CA SER A 46 6.43 4.21 3.70
C SER A 46 5.14 3.47 3.38
N PHE A 47 4.01 4.18 3.27
CA PHE A 47 2.75 3.60 2.83
C PHE A 47 2.80 3.15 1.37
N MET A 48 3.37 3.95 0.46
CA MET A 48 3.53 3.57 -0.95
C MET A 48 4.46 2.36 -1.13
N LEU A 49 5.59 2.33 -0.41
CA LEU A 49 6.49 1.17 -0.41
C LEU A 49 5.78 -0.08 0.11
N TYR A 50 5.03 0.06 1.19
CA TYR A 50 4.24 -1.04 1.74
C TYR A 50 3.20 -1.57 0.75
N LEU A 51 2.39 -0.70 0.12
CA LEU A 51 1.39 -1.13 -0.88
C LEU A 51 2.05 -1.83 -2.07
N MET A 52 3.17 -1.31 -2.56
CA MET A 52 3.93 -1.94 -3.64
C MET A 52 4.47 -3.30 -3.22
N THR A 53 4.96 -3.43 -1.97
CA THR A 53 5.46 -4.70 -1.44
C THR A 53 4.34 -5.74 -1.34
N VAL A 54 3.17 -5.36 -0.80
CA VAL A 54 1.99 -6.24 -0.72
C VAL A 54 1.57 -6.69 -2.12
N TYR A 55 1.45 -5.75 -3.06
CA TYR A 55 1.08 -6.06 -4.43
C TYR A 55 2.04 -7.07 -5.07
N LEU A 56 3.35 -6.86 -4.95
CA LEU A 56 4.35 -7.76 -5.49
C LEU A 56 4.40 -9.11 -4.77
N LEU A 57 4.16 -9.15 -3.45
CA LEU A 57 4.09 -10.41 -2.69
C LEU A 57 2.93 -11.29 -3.15
N VAL A 58 1.81 -10.68 -3.51
CA VAL A 58 0.63 -11.40 -3.99
C VAL A 58 0.80 -11.87 -5.44
N ILE A 59 1.44 -11.07 -6.29
CA ILE A 59 1.53 -11.36 -7.73
C ILE A 59 2.72 -12.24 -8.10
N LEU A 60 3.87 -12.08 -7.44
CA LEU A 60 5.07 -12.83 -7.74
C LEU A 60 5.12 -14.21 -7.04
N PRO A 61 5.74 -15.23 -7.63
CA PRO A 61 6.39 -15.21 -8.94
C PRO A 61 5.40 -15.34 -10.10
N LEU A 62 5.68 -14.65 -11.19
CA LEU A 62 4.90 -14.80 -12.41
C LEU A 62 5.23 -16.15 -13.06
N PRO A 63 4.23 -16.96 -13.41
CA PRO A 63 4.45 -18.22 -14.11
C PRO A 63 4.79 -17.99 -15.58
N ASP A 64 5.25 -19.06 -16.23
CA ASP A 64 5.41 -19.09 -17.69
C ASP A 64 4.02 -19.10 -18.35
N PRO A 65 3.71 -18.13 -19.23
CA PRO A 65 2.39 -18.07 -19.89
C PRO A 65 2.01 -19.35 -20.64
N SER A 66 2.99 -20.08 -21.18
CA SER A 66 2.77 -21.33 -21.91
C SER A 66 2.26 -22.49 -21.03
N LYS A 67 2.37 -22.35 -19.70
CA LYS A 67 1.95 -23.37 -18.72
C LYS A 67 0.57 -23.12 -18.12
N ILE A 68 -0.08 -22.03 -18.52
CA ILE A 68 -1.39 -21.68 -18.00
C ILE A 68 -2.46 -22.18 -18.95
N HIS A 69 -3.18 -23.22 -18.51
CA HIS A 69 -4.29 -23.85 -19.23
C HIS A 69 -5.53 -23.97 -18.35
N THR A 70 -5.60 -23.18 -17.28
CA THR A 70 -6.65 -23.24 -16.26
C THR A 70 -7.91 -22.49 -16.69
N SER A 71 -9.08 -23.07 -16.39
CA SER A 71 -10.36 -22.41 -16.57
C SER A 71 -10.70 -21.50 -15.37
N TYR A 72 -11.43 -20.41 -15.61
CA TYR A 72 -11.89 -19.52 -14.56
C TYR A 72 -12.74 -20.22 -13.49
N SER A 73 -13.58 -21.22 -13.90
CA SER A 73 -14.42 -21.98 -12.99
C SER A 73 -13.66 -22.89 -12.03
N GLU A 74 -12.44 -23.30 -12.40
CA GLU A 74 -11.59 -24.16 -11.58
C GLU A 74 -10.71 -23.37 -10.61
N MET A 75 -10.58 -22.07 -10.85
CA MET A 75 -9.68 -21.19 -10.12
C MET A 75 -10.42 -20.21 -9.20
N VAL A 76 -11.59 -20.58 -8.73
CA VAL A 76 -12.38 -19.82 -7.75
C VAL A 76 -12.83 -20.73 -6.63
N ASN A 77 -12.43 -20.41 -5.39
CA ASN A 77 -12.94 -21.05 -4.18
C ASN A 77 -13.87 -20.08 -3.43
N LEU A 78 -15.16 -20.45 -3.32
CA LEU A 78 -16.17 -19.66 -2.61
C LEU A 78 -16.60 -20.32 -1.28
N HIS A 79 -15.89 -21.35 -0.81
CA HIS A 79 -16.19 -22.01 0.45
C HIS A 79 -15.51 -21.29 1.62
N PRO A 80 -16.25 -20.49 2.41
CA PRO A 80 -15.65 -19.76 3.51
C PRO A 80 -15.21 -20.70 4.63
N PHE A 81 -14.10 -20.36 5.28
CA PHE A 81 -13.47 -21.11 6.38
C PHE A 81 -12.95 -22.50 5.99
N ALA A 82 -12.73 -22.78 4.71
CA ALA A 82 -12.12 -24.02 4.26
C ALA A 82 -10.70 -24.21 4.89
N PHE A 83 -9.94 -23.14 5.05
CA PHE A 83 -8.62 -23.17 5.69
C PHE A 83 -8.62 -23.76 7.12
N VAL A 84 -9.73 -23.59 7.87
CA VAL A 84 -9.88 -24.16 9.20
C VAL A 84 -10.03 -25.68 9.11
N VAL A 85 -10.85 -26.15 8.18
CA VAL A 85 -11.06 -27.58 7.94
C VAL A 85 -9.78 -28.25 7.47
N ASP A 86 -9.07 -27.60 6.53
CA ASP A 86 -7.81 -28.10 5.99
C ASP A 86 -6.71 -28.14 7.05
N PHE A 87 -6.67 -27.16 7.95
CA PHE A 87 -5.76 -27.19 9.09
C PHE A 87 -5.94 -28.45 9.95
N PHE A 88 -7.16 -28.79 10.32
CA PHE A 88 -7.43 -29.97 11.16
C PHE A 88 -7.28 -31.30 10.41
N LYS A 89 -7.45 -31.32 9.09
CA LYS A 89 -7.34 -32.52 8.27
C LYS A 89 -5.91 -32.86 7.87
N GLU A 90 -5.13 -31.82 7.52
CA GLU A 90 -3.85 -31.99 6.85
C GLU A 90 -2.64 -31.73 7.77
N SER A 91 -2.83 -30.88 8.80
CA SER A 91 -1.73 -30.61 9.73
C SER A 91 -1.56 -31.73 10.75
N PRO A 92 -0.35 -31.90 11.28
CA PRO A 92 -0.07 -32.87 12.34
C PRO A 92 -0.62 -32.45 13.72
N PHE A 93 -1.57 -31.51 13.79
CA PHE A 93 -2.08 -30.95 15.03
C PHE A 93 -2.87 -31.96 15.84
N ASP A 94 -2.43 -32.22 17.08
CA ASP A 94 -3.17 -33.03 18.06
C ASP A 94 -3.20 -32.28 19.40
N LEU A 95 -4.41 -32.06 19.91
CA LEU A 95 -4.62 -31.36 21.20
C LEU A 95 -4.00 -32.11 22.37
N ALA A 96 -3.94 -33.45 22.31
CA ALA A 96 -3.40 -34.30 23.37
C ALA A 96 -1.88 -34.37 23.34
N GLN A 97 -1.24 -34.00 22.23
CA GLN A 97 0.19 -34.13 22.03
C GLN A 97 0.86 -32.77 21.77
N THR A 98 1.34 -32.11 22.81
CA THR A 98 1.95 -30.77 22.71
C THR A 98 3.18 -30.72 21.78
N GLY A 99 3.88 -31.85 21.57
CA GLY A 99 4.99 -31.93 20.61
C GLY A 99 4.60 -31.72 19.15
N THR A 100 3.31 -31.91 18.79
CA THR A 100 2.80 -31.70 17.44
C THR A 100 2.49 -30.22 17.14
N TRP A 101 2.31 -29.39 18.15
CA TRP A 101 1.89 -27.99 17.99
C TRP A 101 2.89 -27.15 17.20
N ILE A 102 4.20 -27.31 17.49
CA ILE A 102 5.25 -26.59 16.75
C ILE A 102 5.30 -27.04 15.28
N GLN A 103 5.04 -28.33 15.02
CA GLN A 103 4.99 -28.85 13.65
C GLN A 103 3.77 -28.31 12.89
N ALA A 104 2.63 -28.26 13.56
CA ALA A 104 1.40 -27.69 12.99
C ALA A 104 1.55 -26.20 12.66
N LEU A 105 2.21 -25.40 13.52
CA LEU A 105 2.50 -23.97 13.24
C LEU A 105 3.42 -23.78 12.02
N LYS A 106 4.26 -24.76 11.69
CA LYS A 106 5.12 -24.75 10.50
C LYS A 106 4.45 -25.34 9.26
N HIS A 107 3.23 -25.86 9.40
CA HIS A 107 2.51 -26.44 8.27
C HIS A 107 1.89 -25.33 7.38
N PRO A 108 1.86 -25.51 6.05
CA PRO A 108 1.30 -24.51 5.11
C PRO A 108 -0.13 -24.10 5.46
N THR A 109 -0.97 -25.03 5.88
CA THR A 109 -2.37 -24.78 6.27
C THR A 109 -2.52 -23.82 7.46
N PHE A 110 -1.46 -23.59 8.22
CA PHE A 110 -1.41 -22.57 9.28
C PHE A 110 -0.72 -21.28 8.83
N TYR A 111 0.54 -21.41 8.35
CA TYR A 111 1.35 -20.19 8.14
C TYR A 111 0.87 -19.36 6.93
N VAL A 112 0.22 -19.96 5.92
CA VAL A 112 -0.29 -19.20 4.78
C VAL A 112 -1.46 -18.30 5.20
N PRO A 113 -2.52 -18.79 5.85
CA PRO A 113 -3.58 -17.95 6.42
C PRO A 113 -3.06 -16.90 7.41
N ALA A 114 -2.14 -17.29 8.30
CA ALA A 114 -1.53 -16.37 9.26
C ALA A 114 -0.76 -15.24 8.54
N PHE A 115 -0.07 -15.55 7.44
CA PHE A 115 0.64 -14.54 6.65
C PHE A 115 -0.32 -13.57 5.97
N ASN A 116 -1.46 -14.03 5.45
CA ASN A 116 -2.49 -13.15 4.88
C ASN A 116 -3.01 -12.17 5.93
N VAL A 117 -3.32 -12.65 7.14
CA VAL A 117 -3.69 -11.77 8.25
C VAL A 117 -2.59 -10.75 8.55
N LEU A 118 -1.34 -11.20 8.73
CA LEU A 118 -0.21 -10.35 9.07
C LEU A 118 0.08 -9.30 7.99
N MET A 119 -0.09 -9.67 6.73
CA MET A 119 0.18 -8.83 5.58
C MET A 119 -0.63 -7.54 5.57
N LEU A 120 -1.91 -7.55 5.96
CA LEU A 120 -2.77 -6.37 5.97
C LEU A 120 -2.95 -5.69 7.34
N ILE A 121 -2.25 -6.15 8.39
CA ILE A 121 -2.17 -5.40 9.66
C ILE A 121 -1.67 -3.96 9.44
N PRO A 122 -0.53 -3.72 8.76
CA PRO A 122 -0.06 -2.35 8.53
C PRO A 122 -1.07 -1.49 7.75
N PHE A 123 -1.83 -2.08 6.82
CA PHE A 123 -2.88 -1.36 6.10
C PHE A 123 -3.92 -0.77 7.04
N GLY A 124 -4.46 -1.58 7.95
CA GLY A 124 -5.40 -1.13 8.98
C GLY A 124 -4.82 -0.06 9.90
N MET A 125 -3.52 -0.19 10.27
CA MET A 125 -2.80 0.81 11.06
C MET A 125 -2.71 2.16 10.34
N TYR A 126 -2.34 2.19 9.04
CA TYR A 126 -2.32 3.42 8.23
C TYR A 126 -3.70 4.04 8.08
N LEU A 127 -4.73 3.23 7.84
CA LEU A 127 -6.10 3.71 7.69
C LEU A 127 -6.59 4.41 8.97
N ARG A 128 -6.29 3.85 10.13
CA ARG A 128 -6.65 4.48 11.41
C ARG A 128 -5.81 5.71 11.71
N TYR A 129 -4.48 5.54 11.72
CA TYR A 129 -3.56 6.59 12.18
C TYR A 129 -3.54 7.79 11.24
N TYR A 130 -3.26 7.54 9.95
CA TYR A 130 -3.01 8.63 9.01
C TYR A 130 -4.28 9.08 8.28
N PHE A 131 -5.11 8.12 7.83
CA PHE A 131 -6.34 8.43 7.08
C PHE A 131 -7.55 8.70 7.98
N LYS A 132 -7.43 8.54 9.30
CA LYS A 132 -8.50 8.76 10.29
C LYS A 132 -9.78 7.98 9.98
N CYS A 133 -9.65 6.81 9.39
CA CYS A 133 -10.80 5.96 9.13
C CYS A 133 -11.36 5.37 10.43
N GLY A 134 -12.68 5.32 10.56
CA GLY A 134 -13.34 4.54 11.60
C GLY A 134 -13.31 3.04 11.29
N PHE A 135 -13.62 2.19 12.30
CA PHE A 135 -13.54 0.74 12.18
C PHE A 135 -14.27 0.18 10.94
N LYS A 136 -15.56 0.52 10.77
CA LYS A 136 -16.37 0.03 9.64
C LYS A 136 -15.75 0.39 8.28
N LYS A 137 -15.25 1.62 8.15
CA LYS A 137 -14.60 2.07 6.93
C LYS A 137 -13.28 1.34 6.68
N THR A 138 -12.50 1.06 7.75
CA THR A 138 -11.27 0.28 7.65
C THR A 138 -11.54 -1.14 7.17
N ILE A 139 -12.53 -1.83 7.75
CA ILE A 139 -12.94 -3.16 7.32
C ILE A 139 -13.35 -3.15 5.84
N LEU A 140 -14.21 -2.21 5.44
CA LEU A 140 -14.66 -2.10 4.05
C LEU A 140 -13.48 -1.86 3.09
N LEU A 141 -12.60 -0.91 3.39
CA LEU A 141 -11.46 -0.60 2.53
C LEU A 141 -10.46 -1.76 2.46
N THR A 142 -10.27 -2.50 3.55
CA THR A 142 -9.40 -3.67 3.56
C THR A 142 -10.00 -4.81 2.73
N ALA A 143 -11.31 -5.07 2.87
CA ALA A 143 -12.01 -6.07 2.07
C ALA A 143 -11.96 -5.73 0.58
N LEU A 144 -12.19 -4.45 0.21
CA LEU A 144 -12.09 -4.00 -1.18
C LEU A 144 -10.66 -4.11 -1.73
N PHE A 145 -9.65 -3.80 -0.92
CA PHE A 145 -8.25 -3.96 -1.33
C PHE A 145 -7.88 -5.43 -1.50
N SER A 146 -8.31 -6.30 -0.59
CA SER A 146 -8.12 -7.76 -0.73
C SER A 146 -8.82 -8.29 -1.97
N LEU A 147 -10.09 -7.93 -2.20
CA LEU A 147 -10.83 -8.30 -3.41
C LEU A 147 -10.11 -7.81 -4.68
N PHE A 148 -9.54 -6.62 -4.67
CA PHE A 148 -8.74 -6.11 -5.79
C PHE A 148 -7.53 -7.02 -6.07
N LEU A 149 -6.84 -7.51 -5.03
CA LEU A 149 -5.71 -8.43 -5.18
C LEU A 149 -6.17 -9.77 -5.77
N GLU A 150 -7.26 -10.35 -5.26
CA GLU A 150 -7.85 -11.59 -5.78
C GLU A 150 -8.30 -11.46 -7.23
N LEU A 151 -8.97 -10.37 -7.58
CA LEU A 151 -9.38 -10.11 -8.97
C LEU A 151 -8.20 -9.91 -9.91
N THR A 152 -7.09 -9.33 -9.42
CA THR A 152 -5.87 -9.20 -10.20
C THR A 152 -5.28 -10.57 -10.56
N GLN A 153 -5.28 -11.51 -9.62
CA GLN A 153 -4.81 -12.89 -9.85
C GLN A 153 -5.78 -13.66 -10.74
N LEU A 154 -7.07 -13.58 -10.45
CA LEU A 154 -8.13 -14.26 -11.22
C LEU A 154 -8.17 -13.79 -12.67
N SER A 155 -8.02 -12.48 -12.92
CA SER A 155 -7.98 -11.95 -14.29
C SER A 155 -6.72 -12.32 -15.09
N GLY A 156 -5.82 -13.10 -14.51
CA GLY A 156 -4.54 -13.39 -15.15
C GLY A 156 -3.74 -12.12 -15.38
N LEU A 157 -3.58 -11.30 -14.32
CA LEU A 157 -2.88 -10.01 -14.36
C LEU A 157 -3.46 -9.08 -15.43
N TYR A 158 -4.73 -8.72 -15.26
CA TYR A 158 -5.47 -7.82 -16.18
C TYR A 158 -5.53 -8.35 -17.61
N PHE A 159 -5.74 -9.67 -17.77
CA PHE A 159 -5.82 -10.38 -19.06
C PHE A 159 -4.50 -10.40 -19.86
N MET A 160 -3.36 -10.14 -19.19
CA MET A 160 -2.03 -10.32 -19.79
C MET A 160 -1.65 -11.80 -19.93
N TYR A 161 -2.25 -12.66 -19.12
CA TYR A 161 -2.12 -14.11 -19.19
C TYR A 161 -3.35 -14.75 -19.84
N PRO A 162 -3.23 -15.93 -20.47
CA PRO A 162 -4.34 -16.61 -21.15
C PRO A 162 -5.44 -17.10 -20.19
N GLY A 163 -5.19 -17.13 -18.89
CA GLY A 163 -6.12 -17.53 -17.85
C GLY A 163 -5.62 -17.18 -16.46
N PRO A 164 -6.39 -17.49 -15.42
CA PRO A 164 -5.98 -17.30 -14.04
C PRO A 164 -4.78 -18.21 -13.71
N TYR A 165 -3.82 -17.68 -12.97
CA TYR A 165 -2.61 -18.42 -12.59
C TYR A 165 -2.53 -18.73 -11.08
N ARG A 166 -3.48 -18.24 -10.32
CA ARG A 166 -3.68 -18.55 -8.89
C ARG A 166 -5.15 -18.69 -8.59
N LEU A 167 -5.45 -19.49 -7.58
CA LEU A 167 -6.79 -19.64 -7.03
C LEU A 167 -7.21 -18.33 -6.37
N ALA A 168 -8.36 -17.79 -6.78
CA ALA A 168 -9.03 -16.71 -6.06
C ALA A 168 -9.87 -17.32 -4.93
N ASP A 169 -9.54 -16.97 -3.70
CA ASP A 169 -10.09 -17.60 -2.52
C ASP A 169 -10.82 -16.58 -1.63
N VAL A 170 -12.09 -16.90 -1.28
CA VAL A 170 -12.85 -16.10 -0.33
C VAL A 170 -12.19 -16.06 1.06
N ASP A 171 -11.47 -17.11 1.44
CA ASP A 171 -10.76 -17.19 2.70
C ASP A 171 -9.63 -16.18 2.76
N ASP A 172 -8.94 -15.89 1.66
CA ASP A 172 -7.92 -14.87 1.59
C ASP A 172 -8.52 -13.47 1.84
N ILE A 173 -9.74 -13.20 1.35
CA ILE A 173 -10.45 -11.96 1.63
C ILE A 173 -10.82 -11.87 3.13
N ILE A 174 -11.27 -12.96 3.74
CA ILE A 174 -11.62 -13.01 5.16
C ILE A 174 -10.38 -12.78 6.03
N GLN A 175 -9.29 -13.49 5.74
CA GLN A 175 -8.02 -13.41 6.47
C GLN A 175 -7.41 -12.02 6.37
N ASN A 176 -7.32 -11.47 5.16
CA ASN A 176 -6.82 -10.14 4.88
C ASN A 176 -7.66 -9.06 5.59
N THR A 177 -8.99 -9.18 5.54
CA THR A 177 -9.91 -8.25 6.20
C THR A 177 -9.76 -8.32 7.72
N THR A 178 -9.59 -9.52 8.27
CA THR A 178 -9.27 -9.72 9.69
C THR A 178 -7.98 -9.01 10.06
N GLY A 179 -6.93 -9.14 9.22
CA GLY A 179 -5.67 -8.43 9.39
C GLY A 179 -5.85 -6.91 9.46
N GLY A 180 -6.67 -6.33 8.56
CA GLY A 180 -7.01 -4.91 8.61
C GLY A 180 -7.75 -4.50 9.88
N GLY A 181 -8.65 -5.36 10.38
CA GLY A 181 -9.33 -5.15 11.67
C GLY A 181 -8.36 -5.15 12.86
N VAL A 182 -7.48 -6.15 12.93
CA VAL A 182 -6.40 -6.20 13.92
C VAL A 182 -5.50 -4.97 13.81
N GLY A 183 -5.13 -4.58 12.59
CA GLY A 183 -4.35 -3.40 12.31
C GLY A 183 -5.03 -2.11 12.79
N TYR A 184 -6.35 -2.02 12.62
CA TYR A 184 -7.12 -0.91 13.18
C TYR A 184 -6.97 -0.84 14.70
N LEU A 185 -7.10 -1.96 15.40
CA LEU A 185 -6.94 -2.00 16.87
C LEU A 185 -5.51 -1.60 17.27
N LEU A 186 -4.50 -2.17 16.65
CA LEU A 186 -3.08 -1.86 16.89
C LEU A 186 -2.73 -0.42 16.49
N GLY A 187 -3.42 0.18 15.54
CA GLY A 187 -3.23 1.56 15.11
C GLY A 187 -3.48 2.57 16.23
N TRP A 188 -4.21 2.21 17.32
CA TRP A 188 -4.32 3.02 18.51
C TRP A 188 -2.95 3.32 19.16
N PHE A 189 -2.05 2.35 19.15
CA PHE A 189 -0.68 2.52 19.65
C PHE A 189 0.10 3.57 18.85
N LEU A 190 -0.06 3.62 17.53
CA LEU A 190 0.57 4.66 16.70
C LEU A 190 0.00 6.05 16.99
N VAL A 191 -1.32 6.16 17.21
CA VAL A 191 -1.96 7.43 17.60
C VAL A 191 -1.44 7.94 18.94
N TRP A 192 -1.08 7.03 19.85
CA TRP A 192 -0.52 7.39 21.14
C TRP A 192 0.98 7.77 21.05
N LEU A 193 1.74 7.10 20.19
CA LEU A 193 3.20 7.26 20.10
C LEU A 193 3.63 8.39 19.17
N LEU A 194 2.89 8.66 18.10
CA LEU A 194 3.27 9.57 17.03
C LEU A 194 2.33 10.81 17.01
N PRO A 195 2.82 11.97 16.53
CA PRO A 195 1.98 13.13 16.34
C PRO A 195 0.76 12.81 15.48
N THR A 196 -0.40 13.28 15.88
CA THR A 196 -1.62 13.11 15.11
C THR A 196 -1.53 13.82 13.75
N ARG A 197 -2.35 13.40 12.80
CA ARG A 197 -2.40 14.06 11.50
C ARG A 197 -2.73 15.55 11.62
N ASP A 198 -3.58 15.93 12.60
CA ASP A 198 -3.95 17.35 12.82
C ASP A 198 -2.76 18.16 13.31
N GLU A 199 -1.97 17.62 14.22
CA GLU A 199 -0.74 18.26 14.68
C GLU A 199 0.29 18.40 13.55
N ILE A 200 0.42 17.38 12.69
CA ILE A 200 1.27 17.43 11.49
C ILE A 200 0.77 18.53 10.53
N ASP A 201 -0.55 18.64 10.33
CA ASP A 201 -1.17 19.62 9.46
C ASP A 201 -1.00 21.04 10.03
N GLU A 202 -1.28 21.23 11.31
CA GLU A 202 -1.10 22.52 12.00
C GLU A 202 0.36 23.00 11.96
N HIS A 203 1.31 22.10 12.29
CA HIS A 203 2.74 22.41 12.16
C HIS A 203 3.10 22.84 10.75
N SER A 204 2.55 22.17 9.74
CA SER A 204 2.83 22.49 8.33
C SER A 204 2.27 23.85 7.94
N PHE A 205 1.06 24.21 8.37
CA PHE A 205 0.49 25.55 8.18
C PHE A 205 1.32 26.62 8.86
N ARG A 206 1.71 26.40 10.13
CA ARG A 206 2.54 27.35 10.90
C ARG A 206 3.89 27.61 10.22
N VAL A 207 4.53 26.58 9.68
CA VAL A 207 5.79 26.74 8.91
C VAL A 207 5.52 27.39 7.55
N GLY A 208 4.39 27.06 6.91
CA GLY A 208 3.99 27.58 5.62
C GLY A 208 3.72 29.10 5.62
N THR A 209 3.20 29.64 6.71
CA THR A 209 2.92 31.07 6.89
C THR A 209 4.19 31.89 7.15
N ARG A 210 5.29 31.26 7.57
CA ARG A 210 6.57 31.97 7.75
C ARG A 210 7.24 32.19 6.40
N VAL A 211 7.38 33.45 6.02
CA VAL A 211 8.11 33.84 4.82
C VAL A 211 9.60 33.87 5.15
N SER A 212 10.39 32.96 4.59
CA SER A 212 11.85 32.99 4.70
C SER A 212 12.46 33.89 3.62
N GLY A 213 13.63 34.51 3.93
CA GLY A 213 14.34 35.31 2.95
C GLY A 213 14.65 34.56 1.64
N PHE A 214 14.93 33.27 1.73
CA PHE A 214 15.13 32.42 0.55
C PHE A 214 13.87 32.33 -0.32
N ARG A 215 12.68 32.18 0.27
CA ARG A 215 11.40 32.17 -0.46
C ARG A 215 11.12 33.52 -1.13
N MET A 216 11.40 34.61 -0.42
CA MET A 216 11.30 35.97 -1.00
C MET A 216 12.26 36.16 -2.18
N GLY A 217 13.52 35.77 -2.02
CA GLY A 217 14.49 35.82 -3.10
C GLY A 217 14.12 35.00 -4.32
N LEU A 218 13.62 33.77 -4.11
CA LEU A 218 13.16 32.91 -5.19
C LEU A 218 11.91 33.47 -5.89
N ALA A 219 10.94 33.97 -5.14
CA ALA A 219 9.76 34.63 -5.70
C ALA A 219 10.16 35.84 -6.53
N PHE A 220 11.02 36.72 -6.01
CA PHE A 220 11.55 37.87 -6.74
C PHE A 220 12.25 37.44 -8.05
N LEU A 221 13.05 36.37 -8.01
CA LEU A 221 13.75 35.85 -9.20
C LEU A 221 12.72 35.37 -10.27
N ILE A 222 11.70 34.64 -9.84
CA ILE A 222 10.64 34.15 -10.73
C ILE A 222 9.87 35.35 -11.35
N ASP A 223 9.48 36.32 -10.53
CA ASP A 223 8.77 37.51 -10.99
C ASP A 223 9.64 38.31 -11.98
N PHE A 224 10.94 38.46 -11.69
CA PHE A 224 11.88 39.13 -12.58
C PHE A 224 12.03 38.42 -13.94
N VAL A 225 12.16 37.09 -13.93
CA VAL A 225 12.22 36.27 -15.16
C VAL A 225 10.91 36.39 -15.95
N MET A 226 9.78 36.28 -15.29
CA MET A 226 8.45 36.40 -15.94
C MET A 226 8.26 37.79 -16.57
N LEU A 227 8.60 38.86 -15.86
CA LEU A 227 8.52 40.24 -16.38
C LEU A 227 9.48 40.44 -17.55
N SER A 228 10.71 39.89 -17.47
CA SER A 228 11.66 39.97 -18.56
C SER A 228 11.19 39.25 -19.83
N LEU A 229 10.58 38.06 -19.67
CA LEU A 229 9.99 37.31 -20.78
C LEU A 229 8.79 38.05 -21.39
N LEU A 230 7.93 38.61 -20.54
CA LEU A 230 6.79 39.39 -20.98
C LEU A 230 7.22 40.64 -21.77
N TYR A 231 8.22 41.36 -21.24
CA TYR A 231 8.81 42.53 -21.93
C TYR A 231 9.40 42.13 -23.29
N ALA A 232 10.18 41.05 -23.35
CA ALA A 232 10.75 40.56 -24.61
C ALA A 232 9.66 40.17 -25.63
N LEU A 233 8.54 39.59 -25.15
CA LEU A 233 7.40 39.23 -26.00
C LEU A 233 6.73 40.48 -26.57
N ILE A 234 6.49 41.54 -25.75
CA ILE A 234 5.90 42.80 -26.18
C ILE A 234 6.78 43.47 -27.24
N GLN A 235 8.07 43.57 -27.00
CA GLN A 235 9.03 44.13 -27.96
C GLN A 235 9.01 43.39 -29.31
N ARG A 236 8.78 42.09 -29.29
CA ARG A 236 8.71 41.28 -30.50
C ARG A 236 7.41 41.50 -31.26
N LEU A 237 6.31 41.77 -30.55
CA LEU A 237 5.00 42.06 -31.14
C LEU A 237 4.93 43.49 -31.74
N GLU A 238 5.69 44.45 -31.17
CA GLU A 238 5.79 45.82 -31.71
C GLU A 238 6.67 45.93 -32.96
N MET A 239 7.48 44.90 -33.26
CA MET A 239 8.35 44.84 -34.44
C MET A 239 7.67 44.13 -35.66
N ILE A 240 6.45 43.62 -35.50
CA ILE A 240 5.64 43.01 -36.58
C ILE A 240 4.56 43.95 -37.03
#